data_3f6dd214807eb2d06f121bcab2477310
#
_entry.id   3f6dd214807eb2d06f121bcab2477310
#
_cell.length_a   1.000
_cell.length_b   1.000
_cell.length_c   1.000
_cell.angle_alpha   90.00
_cell.angle_beta   90.00
_cell.angle_gamma   90.00
#
_symmetry.space_group_name_H-M   'P 1'
#
loop_
_entity.id
_entity.type
_entity.pdbx_description
1 polymer ?
#
loop_
_entity_poly.entity_id
_entity_poly.type
_entity_poly.pdbx_seq_one_letter_code
_entity_poly.pdbx_strand_id
1 'polypeptide(L)'
;MATDEEFLEPVQPGETAYRLDLTAAQLKIVHTALKGLFDDLGHDEHDVKDVVASVLAKLPDEHSIRAIDLDRELARGGDAA
;
A
#
# COMPACT_ATOMS: atom_id res chain seq x y z
N MET A 1 -11.25 -10.25 17.69
CA MET A 1 -11.07 -11.01 16.48
C MET A 1 -9.65 -11.51 16.37
N ALA A 2 -9.52 -12.74 16.06
CA ALA A 2 -8.20 -13.39 16.01
C ALA A 2 -7.30 -12.76 14.95
N THR A 3 -7.88 -12.27 13.88
CA THR A 3 -7.12 -11.72 12.78
C THR A 3 -6.22 -10.57 13.22
N ASP A 4 -6.76 -9.69 14.05
CA ASP A 4 -6.00 -8.52 14.51
C ASP A 4 -4.82 -8.96 15.36
N GLU A 5 -5.03 -10.00 16.14
CA GLU A 5 -3.97 -10.50 17.02
C GLU A 5 -2.84 -11.11 16.22
N GLU A 6 -3.18 -11.81 15.15
CA GLU A 6 -2.16 -12.41 14.29
C GLU A 6 -1.28 -11.33 13.65
N PHE A 7 -1.92 -10.24 13.23
CA PHE A 7 -1.19 -9.15 12.61
C PHE A 7 -0.21 -8.51 13.59
N LEU A 8 -0.60 -8.47 14.85
CA LEU A 8 0.19 -7.78 15.87
C LEU A 8 1.21 -8.65 16.56
N GLU A 9 1.36 -9.90 16.15
CA GLU A 9 2.37 -10.77 16.75
C GLU A 9 3.76 -10.24 16.48
N PRO A 10 4.65 -10.36 17.48
CA PRO A 10 6.02 -9.89 17.30
C PRO A 10 6.73 -10.64 16.18
N VAL A 11 7.43 -9.89 15.35
CA VAL A 11 8.26 -10.48 14.30
C VAL A 11 9.63 -9.83 14.34
N GLN A 12 10.60 -10.52 13.77
CA GLN A 12 11.95 -10.00 13.69
C GLN A 12 12.01 -8.90 12.63
N PRO A 13 12.94 -7.95 12.78
CA PRO A 13 13.13 -6.95 11.73
C PRO A 13 13.38 -7.62 10.38
N GLY A 14 12.70 -7.13 9.36
CA GLY A 14 12.83 -7.68 8.01
C GLY A 14 11.98 -8.88 7.74
N GLU A 15 11.34 -9.44 8.76
CA GLU A 15 10.49 -10.60 8.63
C GLU A 15 9.09 -10.16 8.19
N THR A 16 8.41 -11.03 7.44
CA THR A 16 7.04 -10.70 7.01
C THR A 16 6.11 -10.67 8.21
N ALA A 17 5.48 -9.52 8.42
CA ALA A 17 4.52 -9.36 9.49
C ALA A 17 3.09 -9.59 9.01
N TYR A 18 2.82 -9.30 7.74
CA TYR A 18 1.45 -9.38 7.24
C TYR A 18 1.45 -9.50 5.73
N ARG A 19 0.47 -10.22 5.22
CA ARG A 19 0.24 -10.34 3.78
C ARG A 19 -1.16 -9.85 3.48
N LEU A 20 -1.31 -9.22 2.32
CA LEU A 20 -2.54 -8.52 1.99
C LEU A 20 -2.80 -8.59 0.50
N ASP A 21 -4.02 -8.95 0.15
CA ASP A 21 -4.48 -8.91 -1.24
C ASP A 21 -5.32 -7.67 -1.45
N LEU A 22 -5.08 -6.98 -2.55
CA LEU A 22 -5.76 -5.72 -2.83
C LEU A 22 -6.52 -5.81 -4.15
N THR A 23 -7.70 -5.20 -4.19
CA THR A 23 -8.39 -4.99 -5.45
C THR A 23 -7.68 -3.87 -6.21
N ALA A 24 -8.05 -3.71 -7.49
CA ALA A 24 -7.44 -2.65 -8.29
C ALA A 24 -7.68 -1.27 -7.69
N ALA A 25 -8.89 -1.02 -7.20
CA ALA A 25 -9.20 0.26 -6.57
C ALA A 25 -8.36 0.48 -5.32
N GLN A 26 -8.27 -0.55 -4.49
CA GLN A 26 -7.47 -0.46 -3.27
C GLN A 26 -6.00 -0.25 -3.59
N LEU A 27 -5.50 -0.94 -4.59
CA LEU A 27 -4.11 -0.81 -5.00
C LEU A 27 -3.80 0.62 -5.43
N LYS A 28 -4.68 1.22 -6.21
CA LYS A 28 -4.47 2.58 -6.66
C LYS A 28 -4.46 3.57 -5.51
N ILE A 29 -5.37 3.40 -4.56
CA ILE A 29 -5.43 4.28 -3.39
C ILE A 29 -4.17 4.13 -2.54
N VAL A 30 -3.76 2.89 -2.29
CA VAL A 30 -2.57 2.64 -1.48
C VAL A 30 -1.33 3.23 -2.14
N HIS A 31 -1.18 3.00 -3.43
CA HIS A 31 -0.02 3.53 -4.16
C HIS A 31 0.00 5.05 -4.11
N THR A 32 -1.13 5.67 -4.35
CA THR A 32 -1.23 7.13 -4.35
C THR A 32 -0.91 7.71 -2.97
N ALA A 33 -1.43 7.08 -1.92
CA ALA A 33 -1.18 7.53 -0.56
C ALA A 33 0.29 7.41 -0.19
N LEU A 34 0.91 6.28 -0.56
CA LEU A 34 2.33 6.07 -0.25
C LEU A 34 3.21 7.03 -1.04
N LYS A 35 2.86 7.28 -2.29
CA LYS A 35 3.63 8.21 -3.10
C LYS A 35 3.56 9.62 -2.53
N GLY A 36 2.36 10.02 -2.09
CA GLY A 36 2.18 11.32 -1.45
C GLY A 36 2.99 11.43 -0.17
N LEU A 37 2.95 10.38 0.64
CA LEU A 37 3.75 10.36 1.87
C LEU A 37 5.23 10.44 1.55
N PHE A 38 5.68 9.67 0.56
CA PHE A 38 7.09 9.68 0.16
C PHE A 38 7.53 11.09 -0.21
N ASP A 39 6.69 11.80 -0.98
CA ASP A 39 7.03 13.14 -1.43
C ASP A 39 7.02 14.16 -0.28
N ASP A 40 6.23 13.89 0.76
CA ASP A 40 6.12 14.79 1.91
C ASP A 40 7.24 14.60 2.94
N LEU A 41 7.90 13.45 2.94
CA LEU A 41 8.95 13.19 3.90
C LEU A 41 10.18 14.05 3.60
N GLY A 42 10.75 14.64 4.64
CA GLY A 42 11.90 15.50 4.50
C GLY A 42 13.20 14.74 4.59
N HIS A 43 14.30 15.49 4.49
CA HIS A 43 15.65 14.90 4.52
C HIS A 43 15.94 14.22 5.85
N ASP A 44 15.38 14.75 6.93
CA ASP A 44 15.63 14.20 8.25
C ASP A 44 14.95 12.86 8.46
N GLU A 45 14.06 12.49 7.54
CA GLU A 45 13.24 11.30 7.70
C GLU A 45 13.57 10.26 6.65
N HIS A 46 14.81 10.23 6.19
CA HIS A 46 15.15 9.30 5.11
C HIS A 46 15.04 7.83 5.54
N ASP A 47 15.14 7.52 6.83
CA ASP A 47 14.91 6.15 7.28
C ASP A 47 13.49 5.71 6.98
N VAL A 48 12.53 6.57 7.32
CA VAL A 48 11.12 6.29 7.03
C VAL A 48 10.89 6.31 5.54
N LYS A 49 11.50 7.26 4.86
CA LYS A 49 11.38 7.39 3.42
C LYS A 49 11.87 6.14 2.70
N ASP A 50 12.96 5.55 3.18
CA ASP A 50 13.49 4.32 2.61
C ASP A 50 12.51 3.17 2.77
N VAL A 51 11.84 3.08 3.92
CA VAL A 51 10.84 2.04 4.15
C VAL A 51 9.66 2.23 3.19
N VAL A 52 9.21 3.47 3.04
CA VAL A 52 8.11 3.76 2.11
C VAL A 52 8.52 3.39 0.69
N ALA A 53 9.74 3.73 0.30
CA ALA A 53 10.25 3.39 -1.03
C ALA A 53 10.28 1.88 -1.22
N SER A 54 10.64 1.14 -0.19
CA SER A 54 10.70 -0.32 -0.28
C SER A 54 9.31 -0.92 -0.48
N VAL A 55 8.28 -0.32 0.13
CA VAL A 55 6.91 -0.77 -0.09
C VAL A 55 6.48 -0.47 -1.52
N LEU A 56 6.77 0.74 -1.99
CA LEU A 56 6.43 1.12 -3.36
C LEU A 56 7.09 0.18 -4.37
N ALA A 57 8.32 -0.26 -4.08
CA ALA A 57 9.04 -1.18 -4.96
C ALA A 57 8.37 -2.55 -5.04
N LYS A 58 7.57 -2.92 -4.05
CA LYS A 58 6.85 -4.19 -4.04
C LYS A 58 5.53 -4.13 -4.79
N LEU A 59 5.07 -2.93 -5.11
CA LEU A 59 3.82 -2.75 -5.84
C LEU A 59 4.11 -2.75 -7.34
N PRO A 60 3.09 -2.97 -8.18
CA PRO A 60 3.26 -2.83 -9.61
C PRO A 60 3.81 -1.45 -9.97
N ASP A 61 4.43 -1.36 -11.14
CA ASP A 61 5.03 -0.09 -11.55
C ASP A 61 3.96 0.99 -11.70
N GLU A 62 4.42 2.23 -11.67
CA GLU A 62 3.53 3.38 -11.70
C GLU A 62 2.69 3.42 -12.95
N HIS A 63 3.24 2.98 -14.08
CA HIS A 63 2.50 2.96 -15.33
C HIS A 63 1.26 2.07 -15.22
N SER A 64 1.43 0.89 -14.65
CA SER A 64 0.31 -0.04 -14.45
C SER A 64 -0.72 0.53 -13.49
N ILE A 65 -0.25 1.19 -12.45
CA ILE A 65 -1.16 1.81 -11.48
C ILE A 65 -1.99 2.91 -12.13
N ARG A 66 -1.36 3.73 -12.96
CA ARG A 66 -2.07 4.80 -13.65
C ARG A 66 -3.12 4.27 -14.60
N ALA A 67 -2.91 3.10 -15.16
CA ALA A 67 -3.86 2.51 -16.09
C ALA A 67 -5.15 2.07 -15.41
N ILE A 68 -5.15 1.99 -14.10
CA ILE A 68 -6.36 1.63 -13.36
C ILE A 68 -7.35 2.78 -13.44
N ASP A 69 -8.54 2.49 -13.95
CA ASP A 69 -9.61 3.46 -14.04
C ASP A 69 -10.41 3.41 -12.73
N LEU A 70 -10.12 4.32 -11.85
CA LEU A 70 -10.72 4.30 -10.52
C LEU A 70 -12.24 4.49 -10.57
N ASP A 71 -12.72 5.33 -11.47
CA ASP A 71 -14.16 5.53 -11.60
C ASP A 71 -14.85 4.24 -11.96
N ARG A 72 -14.25 3.50 -12.88
CA ARG A 72 -14.79 2.22 -13.29
C ARG A 72 -14.76 1.20 -12.15
N GLU A 73 -13.67 1.20 -11.40
CA GLU A 73 -13.52 0.29 -10.28
C GLU A 73 -14.50 0.60 -9.17
N LEU A 74 -14.73 1.88 -8.92
CA LEU A 74 -15.68 2.29 -7.88
C LEU A 74 -17.11 1.93 -8.27
N ALA A 75 -17.44 2.04 -9.56
CA ALA A 75 -18.76 1.68 -10.03
C ALA A 75 -19.06 0.21 -9.78
N ARG A 76 -18.03 -0.63 -9.89
CA ARG A 76 -18.16 -2.06 -9.61
C ARG A 76 -18.04 -2.35 -8.15
N GLY A 77 -17.03 -1.75 -7.54
CA GLY A 77 -16.70 -2.03 -6.15
C GLY A 77 -17.79 -1.63 -5.19
N GLY A 78 -18.53 -0.59 -5.53
CA GLY A 78 -19.63 -0.17 -4.71
C GLY A 78 -20.66 -1.26 -4.51
N ASP A 79 -20.82 -2.09 -5.51
CA ASP A 79 -21.77 -3.19 -5.44
C ASP A 79 -21.29 -4.29 -4.52
N ALA A 80 -19.99 -4.45 -4.44
CA ALA A 80 -19.41 -5.52 -3.64
C ALA A 80 -19.30 -5.14 -2.17
N ALA A 81 -19.33 -3.88 -1.90
CA ALA A 81 -19.24 -3.42 -0.52
C ALA A 81 -20.51 -3.73 0.23
#